data_dd2cef5fd55fe7d72e3cc73dea415884
#
_entry.id   dd2cef5fd55fe7d72e3cc73dea415884
#
_cell.length_a   1.000
_cell.length_b   1.000
_cell.length_c   1.000
_cell.angle_alpha   90.00
_cell.angle_beta   90.00
_cell.angle_gamma   90.00
#
_symmetry.space_group_name_H-M   'P 1'
#
loop_
_entity.id
_entity.type
_entity.pdbx_description
1 polymer ?
#
loop_
_entity_poly.entity_id
_entity_poly.type
_entity_poly.pdbx_seq_one_letter_code
_entity_poly.pdbx_strand_id
1 'polypeptide(L)' 'GLFLHTNDSDRDHAAMSSRGGRFPEEPRRESYGTVAVFEDLYGNRWDLLEPAA' A
#
# COMPACT_ATOMS: atom_id res chain seq x y z
N GLY A 1 3.58 -2.56 -12.15
CA GLY A 1 2.83 -1.69 -11.25
C GLY A 1 3.61 -0.45 -10.88
N LEU A 2 2.96 0.44 -10.19
CA LEU A 2 3.55 1.64 -9.65
C LEU A 2 4.12 1.35 -8.27
N PHE A 3 5.13 2.11 -7.88
CA PHE A 3 5.80 1.87 -6.61
C PHE A 3 5.86 3.17 -5.81
N LEU A 4 5.54 3.10 -4.52
CA LEU A 4 5.51 4.27 -3.65
C LEU A 4 6.10 3.92 -2.29
N HIS A 5 7.05 4.73 -1.82
CA HIS A 5 7.56 4.65 -0.47
C HIS A 5 6.61 5.38 0.48
N THR A 6 6.39 4.81 1.66
CA THR A 6 5.62 5.46 2.71
C THR A 6 6.33 5.30 4.04
N ASN A 7 6.07 6.22 4.96
CA ASN A 7 6.57 6.12 6.32
C ASN A 7 5.56 5.52 7.30
N ASP A 8 4.35 5.21 6.82
CA ASP A 8 3.29 4.60 7.63
C ASP A 8 2.28 3.94 6.70
N SER A 9 2.48 2.65 6.42
CA SER A 9 1.62 1.91 5.49
C SER A 9 0.21 1.71 6.06
N ASP A 10 0.06 1.55 7.37
CA ASP A 10 -1.26 1.37 7.97
C ASP A 10 -2.10 2.64 7.84
N ARG A 11 -1.47 3.81 8.07
CA ARG A 11 -2.14 5.10 7.89
C ARG A 11 -2.55 5.31 6.44
N ASP A 12 -1.64 5.02 5.51
CA ASP A 12 -1.91 5.20 4.09
C ASP A 12 -2.96 4.22 3.59
N HIS A 13 -2.96 2.99 4.11
CA HIS A 13 -3.99 1.99 3.82
C HIS A 13 -5.38 2.53 4.15
N ALA A 14 -5.54 3.09 5.35
CA ALA A 14 -6.83 3.64 5.77
C ALA A 14 -7.23 4.86 4.91
N ALA A 15 -6.28 5.77 4.63
CA ALA A 15 -6.55 6.96 3.84
C ALA A 15 -6.94 6.62 2.41
N MET A 16 -6.24 5.68 1.78
CA MET A 16 -6.52 5.30 0.39
C MET A 16 -7.82 4.51 0.28
N SER A 17 -8.12 3.65 1.25
CA SER A 17 -9.40 2.93 1.27
C SER A 17 -10.59 3.89 1.34
N SER A 18 -10.46 4.98 2.11
CA SER A 18 -11.53 5.97 2.25
C SER A 18 -11.76 6.78 0.98
N ARG A 19 -10.81 6.78 0.05
CA ARG A 19 -10.90 7.50 -1.22
C ARG A 19 -11.47 6.66 -2.37
N GLY A 20 -12.04 5.50 -2.06
CA GLY A 20 -12.73 4.68 -3.04
C GLY A 20 -11.87 3.69 -3.79
N GLY A 21 -10.56 3.64 -3.53
CA GLY A 21 -9.72 2.56 -4.01
C GLY A 21 -9.82 1.35 -3.11
N ARG A 22 -9.10 0.29 -3.43
CA ARG A 22 -9.15 -0.94 -2.63
C ARG A 22 -7.77 -1.53 -2.43
N PHE A 23 -7.66 -2.32 -1.36
CA PHE A 23 -6.49 -3.15 -1.11
C PHE A 23 -6.91 -4.60 -1.35
N PRO A 24 -6.51 -5.19 -2.50
CA PRO A 24 -6.94 -6.56 -2.83
C PRO A 24 -6.30 -7.62 -1.96
N GLU A 25 -5.25 -7.27 -1.21
CA GLU A 25 -4.51 -8.18 -0.36
C GLU A 25 -4.20 -7.52 0.98
N GLU A 26 -4.01 -8.34 2.02
CA GLU A 26 -3.52 -7.85 3.29
C GLU A 26 -2.05 -7.43 3.16
N PRO A 27 -1.61 -6.38 3.86
CA PRO A 27 -0.20 -6.01 3.86
C PRO A 27 0.69 -7.15 4.32
N ARG A 28 1.87 -7.30 3.69
CA ARG A 28 2.83 -8.34 4.04
C ARG A 28 3.98 -7.72 4.82
N ARG A 29 4.35 -8.37 5.92
CA ARG A 29 5.49 -7.99 6.73
C ARG A 29 6.69 -8.80 6.28
N GLU A 30 7.67 -8.12 5.68
CA GLU A 30 8.90 -8.74 5.21
C GLU A 30 10.08 -8.24 6.03
N SER A 31 11.24 -8.91 5.91
CA SER A 31 12.44 -8.49 6.65
C SER A 31 12.90 -7.08 6.27
N TYR A 32 12.64 -6.66 5.03
CA TYR A 32 13.05 -5.35 4.52
C TYR A 32 12.00 -4.27 4.74
N GLY A 33 10.82 -4.63 5.20
CA GLY A 33 9.75 -3.66 5.43
C GLY A 33 8.37 -4.25 5.24
N THR A 34 7.37 -3.39 5.28
CA THR A 34 5.97 -3.77 5.04
C THR A 34 5.56 -3.40 3.63
N VAL A 35 4.98 -4.35 2.91
CA VAL A 35 4.53 -4.16 1.53
C VAL A 35 3.01 -4.28 1.46
N ALA A 36 2.37 -3.31 0.83
CA ALA A 36 0.94 -3.33 0.58
C ALA A 36 0.67 -3.07 -0.90
N VAL A 37 -0.36 -3.72 -1.44
CA VAL A 37 -0.81 -3.50 -2.81
C VAL A 37 -2.10 -2.70 -2.77
N PHE A 38 -2.17 -1.62 -3.53
CA PHE A 38 -3.36 -0.79 -3.65
C PHE A 38 -3.78 -0.72 -5.12
N GLU A 39 -5.08 -0.83 -5.38
CA GLU A 39 -5.64 -0.67 -6.72
C GLU A 39 -6.54 0.56 -6.72
N ASP A 40 -6.24 1.52 -7.60
CA ASP A 40 -7.04 2.73 -7.68
C ASP A 40 -8.32 2.50 -8.50
N LEU A 41 -9.16 3.55 -8.60
CA LEU A 41 -10.44 3.45 -9.29
C LEU A 41 -10.30 3.22 -10.79
N TYR A 42 -9.11 3.44 -11.34
CA TYR A 42 -8.85 3.27 -12.78
C TYR A 42 -8.17 1.95 -13.07
N GLY A 43 -8.05 1.07 -12.08
CA GLY A 43 -7.44 -0.24 -12.24
C GLY A 43 -5.92 -0.25 -12.17
N ASN A 44 -5.28 0.87 -11.83
CA ASN A 44 -3.84 0.91 -11.67
C ASN A 44 -3.44 0.30 -10.31
N ARG A 45 -2.41 -0.54 -10.33
CA ARG A 45 -1.91 -1.16 -9.11
C ARG A 45 -0.66 -0.43 -8.64
N TRP A 46 -0.63 -0.17 -7.34
CA TRP A 46 0.47 0.51 -6.66
C TRP A 46 1.06 -0.41 -5.61
N ASP A 47 2.38 -0.51 -5.60
CA ASP A 47 3.07 -1.22 -4.53
C ASP A 47 3.58 -0.19 -3.53
N LEU A 48 3.09 -0.26 -2.30
CA LEU A 48 3.49 0.64 -1.22
C LEU A 48 4.51 -0.07 -0.36
N LEU A 49 5.65 0.57 -0.14
CA LEU A 49 6.69 0.01 0.73
C LEU A 49 6.96 0.96 1.88
N GLU A 50 6.82 0.45 3.09
CA GLU A 50 7.29 1.10 4.30
C GLU A 50 8.55 0.36 4.74
N PRO A 51 9.74 0.92 4.54
CA PRO A 51 11.00 0.25 4.91
C PRO A 51 11.06 -0.09 6.39
N ALA A 52 11.73 -1.18 6.72
CA ALA A 52 11.98 -1.55 8.10
C ALA A 52 12.85 -0.49 8.78
N ALA A 53 12.61 -0.27 10.06
CA ALA A 53 13.36 0.72 10.84
C ALA A 53 14.81 0.27 11.08
#